data_c2024b625cad013339a73dc1042ba608
#
_entry.id   c2024b625cad013339a73dc1042ba608
#
_cell.length_a   1.000
_cell.length_b   1.000
_cell.length_c   1.000
_cell.angle_alpha   90.00
_cell.angle_beta   90.00
_cell.angle_gamma   90.00
#
_symmetry.space_group_name_H-M   'P 1'
#
loop_
_entity.id
_entity.type
_entity.pdbx_description
1 polymer ?
#
loop_
_entity_poly.entity_id
_entity_poly.type
_entity_poly.pdbx_seq_one_letter_code
_entity_poly.pdbx_strand_id
1 'polypeptide(L)'
;MLHPFLRRVCAALPLCIVLTAPAVLLTGCGGRSAESPVPTQQMPARSMEERRASLGPYMEATTAYNSTMLPLSLAVSTTVSDLRQGKHLTRITLPPLSKLRRELDAAHAAPGGTGVYPDVDAATEELRSTLEELAPLADQMENYYAAGAYTTDGYAQADEMTAEFLPLYDRFISAYDRLDAIVTDHYKEMRLAQID
;
A
#
# COMPACT_ATOMS: atom_id res chain seq x y z
N MET A 1 -14.75 32.52 13.19
CA MET A 1 -16.08 32.08 13.66
C MET A 1 -16.07 30.58 13.64
N LEU A 2 -16.04 29.98 14.84
CA LEU A 2 -16.06 28.54 15.08
C LEU A 2 -17.48 27.99 14.89
N HIS A 3 -17.61 26.84 14.24
CA HIS A 3 -18.79 26.01 14.46
C HIS A 3 -18.37 24.55 14.71
N PRO A 4 -18.80 23.99 15.83
CA PRO A 4 -18.54 22.61 16.21
C PRO A 4 -19.75 21.72 15.88
N PHE A 5 -19.55 20.56 15.29
CA PHE A 5 -20.54 19.47 15.29
C PHE A 5 -19.91 18.24 15.93
N LEU A 6 -20.14 18.11 17.19
CA LEU A 6 -21.01 17.19 17.95
C LEU A 6 -20.94 15.72 17.54
N ARG A 7 -20.22 15.02 18.41
CA ARG A 7 -20.45 13.69 18.99
C ARG A 7 -21.82 13.06 18.72
N ARG A 8 -21.80 11.81 18.26
CA ARG A 8 -22.77 10.81 18.72
C ARG A 8 -22.05 9.49 19.01
N VAL A 9 -21.98 9.23 20.29
CA VAL A 9 -21.71 7.95 20.94
C VAL A 9 -22.95 7.09 20.75
N CYS A 10 -22.82 5.89 20.24
CA CYS A 10 -23.79 4.82 20.45
C CYS A 10 -23.06 3.63 21.08
N ALA A 11 -23.26 3.50 22.36
CA ALA A 11 -22.95 2.32 23.13
C ALA A 11 -23.95 1.20 22.81
N ALA A 12 -23.47 0.00 22.56
CA ALA A 12 -24.27 -1.20 22.69
C ALA A 12 -23.44 -2.26 23.43
N LEU A 13 -23.93 -2.63 24.59
CA LEU A 13 -23.40 -3.52 25.59
C LEU A 13 -23.55 -5.00 25.20
N PRO A 14 -22.88 -5.90 25.92
CA PRO A 14 -22.61 -7.27 25.50
C PRO A 14 -23.68 -8.24 25.93
N LEU A 15 -23.93 -9.26 25.16
CA LEU A 15 -24.71 -10.43 25.52
C LEU A 15 -23.75 -11.52 26.02
N CYS A 16 -23.67 -11.66 27.37
CA CYS A 16 -23.04 -12.79 28.01
C CYS A 16 -23.94 -14.03 27.86
N ILE A 17 -23.44 -15.02 27.12
CA ILE A 17 -24.02 -16.37 27.19
C ILE A 17 -23.09 -17.23 28.06
N VAL A 18 -23.56 -17.50 29.26
CA VAL A 18 -22.98 -18.49 30.17
C VAL A 18 -23.47 -19.86 29.72
N LEU A 19 -22.58 -20.71 29.23
CA LEU A 19 -22.87 -22.13 29.04
C LEU A 19 -22.09 -22.92 30.09
N THR A 20 -22.84 -23.47 31.00
CA THR A 20 -22.42 -24.41 32.05
C THR A 20 -22.09 -25.77 31.44
N ALA A 21 -20.89 -26.26 31.70
CA ALA A 21 -20.43 -27.61 31.35
C ALA A 21 -20.76 -28.56 32.52
N PRO A 22 -21.22 -29.79 32.25
CA PRO A 22 -21.23 -30.85 33.25
C PRO A 22 -19.88 -31.56 33.31
N ALA A 23 -19.38 -31.71 34.51
CA ALA A 23 -18.20 -32.52 34.81
C ALA A 23 -18.51 -34.00 34.63
N VAL A 24 -17.76 -34.70 33.82
CA VAL A 24 -17.70 -36.17 33.82
C VAL A 24 -16.35 -36.58 34.39
N LEU A 25 -16.39 -37.11 35.62
CA LEU A 25 -15.29 -37.83 36.24
C LEU A 25 -15.19 -39.23 35.59
N LEU A 26 -14.14 -39.49 34.87
CA LEU A 26 -13.72 -40.85 34.53
C LEU A 26 -12.30 -41.06 35.02
N THR A 27 -12.19 -41.75 36.14
CA THR A 27 -10.96 -42.39 36.65
C THR A 27 -10.51 -43.48 35.67
N GLY A 28 -9.36 -43.33 35.09
CA GLY A 28 -8.69 -44.35 34.25
C GLY A 28 -7.19 -44.26 34.44
N CYS A 29 -6.63 -45.25 35.13
CA CYS A 29 -5.20 -45.47 35.31
C CYS A 29 -4.49 -45.77 33.99
N GLY A 30 -3.28 -45.28 33.88
CA GLY A 30 -2.18 -45.99 33.22
C GLY A 30 -1.86 -45.55 31.81
N GLY A 31 -0.66 -45.06 31.65
CA GLY A 31 0.00 -44.90 30.36
C GLY A 31 0.57 -43.48 30.15
N ARG A 32 1.78 -43.22 30.66
CA ARG A 32 2.63 -42.15 30.16
C ARG A 32 2.98 -42.45 28.71
N SER A 33 2.14 -42.07 27.80
CA SER A 33 2.57 -41.85 26.42
C SER A 33 3.42 -40.59 26.43
N ALA A 34 4.71 -40.75 26.24
CA ALA A 34 5.60 -39.64 25.93
C ALA A 34 5.10 -39.02 24.63
N GLU A 35 4.41 -37.89 24.78
CA GLU A 35 4.04 -37.02 23.68
C GLU A 35 5.36 -36.51 23.08
N SER A 36 5.76 -37.15 21.98
CA SER A 36 6.91 -36.69 21.20
C SER A 36 6.62 -35.27 20.80
N PRO A 37 7.50 -34.28 21.10
CA PRO A 37 7.31 -32.92 20.67
C PRO A 37 7.20 -32.94 19.14
N VAL A 38 6.07 -32.51 18.61
CA VAL A 38 5.92 -32.26 17.18
C VAL A 38 7.07 -31.31 16.82
N PRO A 39 7.97 -31.70 15.90
CA PRO A 39 9.05 -30.81 15.51
C PRO A 39 8.42 -29.57 14.92
N THR A 40 8.48 -28.48 15.67
CA THR A 40 8.23 -27.14 15.12
C THR A 40 9.26 -26.99 14.00
N GLN A 41 8.85 -27.15 12.76
CA GLN A 41 9.68 -26.86 11.61
C GLN A 41 10.00 -25.36 11.69
N GLN A 42 11.09 -25.02 12.36
CA GLN A 42 11.70 -23.72 12.23
C GLN A 42 12.10 -23.61 10.76
N MET A 43 11.37 -22.77 10.02
CA MET A 43 11.81 -22.39 8.68
C MET A 43 13.27 -21.93 8.79
N PRO A 44 14.18 -22.48 7.95
CA PRO A 44 15.59 -22.10 8.02
C PRO A 44 15.70 -20.59 7.92
N ALA A 45 16.48 -19.98 8.82
CA ALA A 45 16.75 -18.57 8.77
C ALA A 45 17.33 -18.25 7.40
N ARG A 46 16.63 -17.44 6.62
CA ARG A 46 17.06 -17.05 5.27
C ARG A 46 18.37 -16.27 5.36
N SER A 47 19.26 -16.53 4.42
CA SER A 47 20.55 -15.87 4.37
C SER A 47 20.36 -14.34 4.16
N MET A 48 21.35 -13.56 4.61
CA MET A 48 21.34 -12.10 4.38
C MET A 48 21.36 -11.77 2.88
N GLU A 49 21.96 -12.62 2.07
CA GLU A 49 21.96 -12.48 0.62
C GLU A 49 20.57 -12.67 0.00
N GLU A 50 19.84 -13.71 0.41
CA GLU A 50 18.46 -13.92 -0.03
C GLU A 50 17.54 -12.76 0.37
N ARG A 51 17.70 -12.26 1.60
CA ARG A 51 16.93 -11.10 2.08
C ARG A 51 17.22 -9.85 1.26
N ARG A 52 18.50 -9.61 0.95
CA ARG A 52 18.92 -8.47 0.14
C ARG A 52 18.43 -8.59 -1.31
N ALA A 53 18.54 -9.77 -1.90
CA ALA A 53 18.07 -10.04 -3.25
C ALA A 53 16.56 -9.83 -3.38
N SER A 54 15.78 -10.20 -2.36
CA SER A 54 14.34 -9.98 -2.35
C SER A 54 13.94 -8.51 -2.17
N LEU A 55 14.61 -7.78 -1.27
CA LEU A 55 14.22 -6.40 -0.93
C LEU A 55 14.79 -5.36 -1.93
N GLY A 56 15.94 -5.66 -2.54
CA GLY A 56 16.67 -4.74 -3.44
C GLY A 56 15.80 -4.14 -4.55
N PRO A 57 15.07 -4.94 -5.33
CA PRO A 57 14.22 -4.45 -6.42
C PRO A 57 13.15 -3.45 -5.95
N TYR A 58 12.54 -3.67 -4.78
CA TYR A 58 11.56 -2.74 -4.23
C TYR A 58 12.20 -1.44 -3.74
N MET A 59 13.39 -1.53 -3.13
CA MET A 59 14.19 -0.34 -2.79
C MET A 59 14.55 0.49 -4.01
N GLU A 60 14.92 -0.16 -5.11
CA GLU A 60 15.24 0.51 -6.37
C GLU A 60 14.00 1.20 -6.95
N ALA A 61 12.85 0.52 -6.98
CA ALA A 61 11.59 1.06 -7.49
C ALA A 61 11.13 2.29 -6.68
N THR A 62 11.11 2.22 -5.35
CA THR A 62 10.71 3.37 -4.49
C THR A 62 11.72 4.51 -4.57
N THR A 63 13.02 4.22 -4.60
CA THR A 63 14.07 5.24 -4.76
C THR A 63 13.98 5.95 -6.11
N ALA A 64 13.79 5.21 -7.19
CA ALA A 64 13.64 5.77 -8.54
C ALA A 64 12.39 6.66 -8.64
N TYR A 65 11.28 6.23 -8.06
CA TYR A 65 10.07 7.04 -7.99
C TYR A 65 10.28 8.32 -7.18
N ASN A 66 10.81 8.23 -5.97
CA ASN A 66 11.08 9.38 -5.11
C ASN A 66 12.03 10.38 -5.76
N SER A 67 13.08 9.89 -6.44
CA SER A 67 14.01 10.74 -7.20
C SER A 67 13.33 11.47 -8.36
N THR A 68 12.41 10.82 -9.05
CA THR A 68 11.63 11.42 -10.13
C THR A 68 10.62 12.43 -9.60
N MET A 69 10.00 12.13 -8.45
CA MET A 69 9.01 13.00 -7.82
C MET A 69 9.61 14.27 -7.19
N LEU A 70 10.87 14.23 -6.74
CA LEU A 70 11.48 15.36 -6.05
C LEU A 70 11.36 16.69 -6.80
N PRO A 71 11.71 16.81 -8.12
CA PRO A 71 11.52 18.04 -8.86
C PRO A 71 10.05 18.36 -9.22
N LEU A 72 9.17 17.36 -9.19
CA LEU A 72 7.75 17.51 -9.58
C LEU A 72 6.83 17.76 -8.39
N SER A 73 7.29 17.53 -7.17
CA SER A 73 6.45 17.48 -5.96
C SER A 73 5.58 18.71 -5.77
N LEU A 74 6.12 19.91 -5.97
CA LEU A 74 5.37 21.16 -5.84
C LEU A 74 4.30 21.27 -6.93
N ALA A 75 4.62 20.97 -8.18
CA ALA A 75 3.68 21.08 -9.30
C ALA A 75 2.55 20.06 -9.16
N VAL A 76 2.86 18.82 -8.77
CA VAL A 76 1.86 17.77 -8.48
C VAL A 76 0.97 18.19 -7.32
N SER A 77 1.55 18.63 -6.20
CA SER A 77 0.79 19.09 -5.03
C SER A 77 -0.16 20.26 -5.37
N THR A 78 0.32 21.22 -6.16
CA THR A 78 -0.51 22.34 -6.62
C THR A 78 -1.65 21.84 -7.51
N THR A 79 -1.36 20.97 -8.50
CA THR A 79 -2.38 20.40 -9.39
C THR A 79 -3.47 19.68 -8.57
N VAL A 80 -3.10 18.77 -7.67
CA VAL A 80 -4.05 18.01 -6.85
C VAL A 80 -4.86 18.93 -5.94
N SER A 81 -4.22 19.94 -5.34
CA SER A 81 -4.92 20.94 -4.51
C SER A 81 -5.96 21.75 -5.31
N ASP A 82 -5.61 22.15 -6.53
CA ASP A 82 -6.51 22.92 -7.39
C ASP A 82 -7.68 22.06 -7.89
N LEU A 83 -7.43 20.79 -8.25
CA LEU A 83 -8.49 19.84 -8.61
C LEU A 83 -9.46 19.61 -7.44
N ARG A 84 -8.95 19.46 -6.21
CA ARG A 84 -9.80 19.33 -5.00
C ARG A 84 -10.66 20.56 -4.72
N GLN A 85 -10.23 21.72 -5.17
CA GLN A 85 -10.99 22.98 -5.09
C GLN A 85 -11.99 23.15 -6.25
N GLY A 86 -12.09 22.18 -7.16
CA GLY A 86 -12.96 22.27 -8.33
C GLY A 86 -12.52 23.32 -9.36
N LYS A 87 -11.22 23.63 -9.41
CA LYS A 87 -10.71 24.61 -10.37
C LYS A 87 -10.54 23.97 -11.74
N HIS A 88 -11.00 24.67 -12.75
CA HIS A 88 -10.72 24.34 -14.15
C HIS A 88 -9.31 24.79 -14.52
N LEU A 89 -8.45 23.82 -14.81
CA LEU A 89 -7.05 24.04 -15.14
C LEU A 89 -6.84 24.00 -16.66
N THR A 90 -5.83 24.69 -17.15
CA THR A 90 -5.40 24.61 -18.56
C THR A 90 -4.18 23.70 -18.72
N ARG A 91 -3.56 23.29 -17.64
CA ARG A 91 -2.43 22.39 -17.57
C ARG A 91 -2.44 21.66 -16.24
N ILE A 92 -2.06 20.40 -16.25
CA ILE A 92 -1.87 19.58 -15.05
C ILE A 92 -0.45 19.01 -15.03
N THR A 93 -0.01 18.63 -13.83
CA THR A 93 1.19 17.82 -13.62
C THR A 93 0.80 16.71 -12.66
N LEU A 94 0.89 15.47 -13.10
CA LEU A 94 0.56 14.29 -12.30
C LEU A 94 1.83 13.49 -11.97
N PRO A 95 1.80 12.61 -10.96
CA PRO A 95 2.92 11.73 -10.67
C PRO A 95 3.14 10.73 -11.83
N PRO A 96 4.38 10.24 -12.03
CA PRO A 96 4.69 9.29 -13.11
C PRO A 96 4.25 7.85 -12.74
N LEU A 97 2.94 7.64 -12.60
CA LEU A 97 2.32 6.43 -12.06
C LEU A 97 2.54 5.19 -12.94
N SER A 98 2.46 5.35 -14.26
CA SER A 98 2.72 4.27 -15.21
C SER A 98 4.16 3.77 -15.16
N LYS A 99 5.11 4.65 -14.82
CA LYS A 99 6.50 4.26 -14.61
C LYS A 99 6.64 3.44 -13.33
N LEU A 100 6.10 3.96 -12.21
CA LEU A 100 6.12 3.25 -10.93
C LEU A 100 5.49 1.86 -11.02
N ARG A 101 4.34 1.75 -11.70
CA ARG A 101 3.68 0.45 -11.91
C ARG A 101 4.61 -0.56 -12.58
N ARG A 102 5.27 -0.18 -13.68
CA ARG A 102 6.21 -1.07 -14.37
C ARG A 102 7.41 -1.48 -13.51
N GLU A 103 7.92 -0.57 -12.70
CA GLU A 103 9.05 -0.85 -11.79
C GLU A 103 8.64 -1.81 -10.67
N LEU A 104 7.44 -1.66 -10.10
CA LEU A 104 6.88 -2.58 -9.10
C LEU A 104 6.56 -3.95 -9.69
N ASP A 105 6.02 -4.01 -10.91
CA ASP A 105 5.77 -5.27 -11.61
C ASP A 105 7.08 -6.02 -11.87
N ALA A 106 8.13 -5.31 -12.26
CA ALA A 106 9.47 -5.89 -12.43
C ALA A 106 10.08 -6.37 -11.11
N ALA A 107 9.94 -5.61 -10.03
CA ALA A 107 10.40 -5.99 -8.70
C ALA A 107 9.67 -7.24 -8.19
N HIS A 108 8.37 -7.31 -8.36
CA HIS A 108 7.54 -8.45 -7.97
C HIS A 108 7.88 -9.72 -8.78
N ALA A 109 8.20 -9.58 -10.06
CA ALA A 109 8.60 -10.70 -10.94
C ALA A 109 10.07 -11.10 -10.79
N ALA A 110 10.89 -10.36 -10.06
CA ALA A 110 12.30 -10.66 -9.88
C ALA A 110 12.51 -11.98 -9.12
N PRO A 111 13.59 -12.74 -9.38
CA PRO A 111 13.92 -13.93 -8.61
C PRO A 111 14.02 -13.61 -7.11
N GLY A 112 13.21 -14.27 -6.28
CA GLY A 112 13.12 -13.99 -4.85
C GLY A 112 12.36 -12.72 -4.50
N GLY A 113 11.74 -12.04 -5.44
CA GLY A 113 10.95 -10.83 -5.24
C GLY A 113 9.71 -11.04 -4.36
N THR A 114 9.24 -12.28 -4.20
CA THR A 114 8.08 -12.62 -3.38
C THR A 114 8.37 -13.73 -2.38
N GLY A 115 7.55 -13.81 -1.33
CA GLY A 115 7.55 -14.89 -0.34
C GLY A 115 8.67 -14.81 0.70
N VAL A 116 9.52 -13.79 0.66
CA VAL A 116 10.56 -13.54 1.69
C VAL A 116 10.04 -12.64 2.79
N TYR A 117 9.32 -11.60 2.40
CA TYR A 117 8.71 -10.60 3.27
C TYR A 117 7.21 -10.52 2.99
N PRO A 118 6.36 -11.25 3.73
CA PRO A 118 4.91 -11.29 3.47
C PRO A 118 4.21 -9.92 3.59
N ASP A 119 4.74 -9.04 4.41
CA ASP A 119 4.26 -7.66 4.58
C ASP A 119 4.61 -6.77 3.39
N VAL A 120 5.80 -6.93 2.80
CA VAL A 120 6.19 -6.28 1.53
C VAL A 120 5.30 -6.79 0.40
N ASP A 121 5.10 -8.11 0.33
CA ASP A 121 4.24 -8.73 -0.70
C ASP A 121 2.81 -8.15 -0.64
N ALA A 122 2.22 -8.11 0.56
CA ALA A 122 0.87 -7.59 0.77
C ALA A 122 0.76 -6.09 0.44
N ALA A 123 1.72 -5.27 0.88
CA ALA A 123 1.75 -3.84 0.60
C ALA A 123 1.96 -3.56 -0.90
N THR A 124 2.80 -4.35 -1.56
CA THR A 124 3.02 -4.26 -3.00
C THR A 124 1.76 -4.58 -3.79
N GLU A 125 1.04 -5.64 -3.42
CA GLU A 125 -0.19 -6.04 -4.12
C GLU A 125 -1.28 -4.98 -3.96
N GLU A 126 -1.44 -4.38 -2.77
CA GLU A 126 -2.34 -3.26 -2.53
C GLU A 126 -2.01 -2.06 -3.43
N LEU A 127 -0.73 -1.69 -3.52
CA LEU A 127 -0.27 -0.58 -4.35
C LEU A 127 -0.44 -0.88 -5.84
N ARG A 128 -0.07 -2.08 -6.30
CA ARG A 128 -0.23 -2.51 -7.70
C ARG A 128 -1.68 -2.48 -8.13
N SER A 129 -2.58 -3.04 -7.31
CA SER A 129 -4.02 -3.00 -7.58
C SER A 129 -4.55 -1.57 -7.73
N THR A 130 -4.10 -0.65 -6.88
CA THR A 130 -4.47 0.77 -6.98
C THR A 130 -3.91 1.42 -8.26
N LEU A 131 -2.68 1.08 -8.63
CA LEU A 131 -2.04 1.61 -9.85
C LEU A 131 -2.65 1.06 -11.14
N GLU A 132 -3.25 -0.14 -11.11
CA GLU A 132 -3.99 -0.68 -12.28
C GLU A 132 -5.17 0.20 -12.67
N GLU A 133 -5.84 0.80 -11.69
CA GLU A 133 -6.95 1.72 -11.92
C GLU A 133 -6.47 3.15 -12.16
N LEU A 134 -5.55 3.64 -11.33
CA LEU A 134 -5.15 5.04 -11.29
C LEU A 134 -4.22 5.45 -12.45
N ALA A 135 -3.27 4.59 -12.85
CA ALA A 135 -2.28 4.97 -13.85
C ALA A 135 -2.89 5.23 -15.24
N PRO A 136 -3.80 4.39 -15.77
CA PRO A 136 -4.49 4.69 -17.03
C PRO A 136 -5.33 5.96 -16.97
N LEU A 137 -5.98 6.22 -15.85
CA LEU A 137 -6.78 7.43 -15.65
C LEU A 137 -5.90 8.68 -15.65
N ALA A 138 -4.76 8.65 -14.97
CA ALA A 138 -3.79 9.74 -14.99
C ALA A 138 -3.26 10.02 -16.40
N ASP A 139 -2.88 8.96 -17.15
CA ASP A 139 -2.43 9.09 -18.55
C ASP A 139 -3.55 9.69 -19.42
N GLN A 140 -4.81 9.30 -19.20
CA GLN A 140 -5.96 9.86 -19.91
C GLN A 140 -6.15 11.35 -19.60
N MET A 141 -6.05 11.73 -18.33
CA MET A 141 -6.12 13.13 -17.90
C MET A 141 -5.01 13.97 -18.54
N GLU A 142 -3.76 13.49 -18.52
CA GLU A 142 -2.64 14.20 -19.14
C GLU A 142 -2.87 14.40 -20.64
N ASN A 143 -3.32 13.36 -21.35
CA ASN A 143 -3.64 13.44 -22.78
C ASN A 143 -4.77 14.44 -23.07
N TYR A 144 -5.82 14.44 -22.27
CA TYR A 144 -6.93 15.37 -22.41
C TYR A 144 -6.49 16.82 -22.28
N TYR A 145 -5.71 17.13 -21.24
CA TYR A 145 -5.19 18.48 -21.03
C TYR A 145 -4.14 18.88 -22.08
N ALA A 146 -3.26 17.95 -22.47
CA ALA A 146 -2.25 18.20 -23.53
C ALA A 146 -2.89 18.49 -24.90
N ALA A 147 -4.01 17.83 -25.21
CA ALA A 147 -4.79 18.08 -26.42
C ALA A 147 -5.63 19.37 -26.36
N GLY A 148 -5.76 20.02 -25.21
CA GLY A 148 -6.63 21.18 -25.03
C GLY A 148 -8.12 20.86 -25.21
N ALA A 149 -8.53 19.60 -24.99
CA ALA A 149 -9.89 19.12 -25.23
C ALA A 149 -10.94 19.85 -24.36
N TYR A 150 -10.53 20.36 -23.21
CA TYR A 150 -11.36 21.17 -22.32
C TYR A 150 -11.95 22.42 -22.99
N THR A 151 -11.34 22.92 -24.05
CA THR A 151 -11.87 24.05 -24.81
C THR A 151 -13.09 23.67 -25.65
N THR A 152 -13.28 22.40 -25.92
CA THR A 152 -14.36 21.87 -26.79
C THR A 152 -15.56 21.44 -25.95
N ASP A 153 -15.34 20.80 -24.81
CA ASP A 153 -16.38 20.22 -23.95
C ASP A 153 -16.71 21.03 -22.70
N GLY A 154 -16.04 22.18 -22.51
CA GLY A 154 -16.24 23.04 -21.36
C GLY A 154 -15.88 22.38 -20.02
N TYR A 155 -14.86 21.51 -20.01
CA TYR A 155 -14.37 20.72 -18.86
C TYR A 155 -15.26 19.55 -18.41
N ALA A 156 -16.30 19.17 -19.15
CA ALA A 156 -17.19 18.10 -18.72
C ALA A 156 -16.45 16.78 -18.44
N GLN A 157 -15.57 16.38 -19.36
CA GLN A 157 -14.77 15.16 -19.17
C GLN A 157 -13.70 15.33 -18.07
N ALA A 158 -13.16 16.53 -17.89
CA ALA A 158 -12.21 16.81 -16.82
C ALA A 158 -12.83 16.63 -15.44
N ASP A 159 -14.08 17.10 -15.27
CA ASP A 159 -14.83 16.99 -14.01
C ASP A 159 -15.12 15.51 -13.68
N GLU A 160 -15.53 14.71 -14.67
CA GLU A 160 -15.73 13.28 -14.50
C GLU A 160 -14.43 12.55 -14.10
N MET A 161 -13.35 12.76 -14.86
CA MET A 161 -12.05 12.14 -14.56
C MET A 161 -11.51 12.59 -13.18
N THR A 162 -11.71 13.85 -12.80
CA THR A 162 -11.28 14.37 -11.50
C THR A 162 -12.03 13.70 -10.35
N ALA A 163 -13.34 13.48 -10.50
CA ALA A 163 -14.15 12.80 -9.49
C ALA A 163 -13.69 11.33 -9.24
N GLU A 164 -13.21 10.66 -10.28
CA GLU A 164 -12.64 9.31 -10.18
C GLU A 164 -11.18 9.33 -9.67
N PHE A 165 -10.39 10.29 -10.15
CA PHE A 165 -8.96 10.39 -9.84
C PHE A 165 -8.69 10.66 -8.36
N LEU A 166 -9.37 11.61 -7.74
CA LEU A 166 -9.03 12.05 -6.38
C LEU A 166 -9.13 10.93 -5.34
N PRO A 167 -10.19 10.11 -5.26
CA PRO A 167 -10.26 9.01 -4.30
C PRO A 167 -9.21 7.91 -4.57
N LEU A 168 -8.91 7.63 -5.84
CA LEU A 168 -7.86 6.69 -6.22
C LEU A 168 -6.47 7.22 -5.85
N TYR A 169 -6.24 8.51 -6.03
CA TYR A 169 -5.00 9.17 -5.64
C TYR A 169 -4.77 9.13 -4.12
N ASP A 170 -5.81 9.33 -3.31
CA ASP A 170 -5.71 9.23 -1.85
C ASP A 170 -5.39 7.79 -1.41
N ARG A 171 -5.99 6.78 -2.06
CA ARG A 171 -5.63 5.36 -1.86
C ARG A 171 -4.17 5.09 -2.25
N PHE A 172 -3.74 5.62 -3.38
CA PHE A 172 -2.37 5.50 -3.87
C PHE A 172 -1.35 6.06 -2.86
N ILE A 173 -1.54 7.27 -2.37
CA ILE A 173 -0.64 7.87 -1.38
C ILE A 173 -0.53 6.99 -0.14
N SER A 174 -1.67 6.52 0.40
CA SER A 174 -1.69 5.65 1.58
C SER A 174 -0.99 4.31 1.35
N ALA A 175 -1.20 3.68 0.20
CA ALA A 175 -0.58 2.41 -0.15
C ALA A 175 0.93 2.57 -0.44
N TYR A 176 1.33 3.66 -1.09
CA TYR A 176 2.73 3.97 -1.37
C TYR A 176 3.52 4.23 -0.08
N ASP A 177 3.01 5.10 0.79
CA ASP A 177 3.66 5.43 2.07
C ASP A 177 3.83 4.18 2.93
N ARG A 178 2.84 3.28 2.90
CA ARG A 178 2.92 2.00 3.61
C ARG A 178 4.03 1.11 3.07
N LEU A 179 4.11 0.92 1.75
CA LEU A 179 5.17 0.11 1.13
C LEU A 179 6.55 0.71 1.41
N ASP A 180 6.72 2.01 1.18
CA ASP A 180 8.00 2.72 1.38
C ASP A 180 8.48 2.60 2.84
N ALA A 181 7.60 2.73 3.82
CA ALA A 181 7.91 2.55 5.23
C ALA A 181 8.37 1.12 5.54
N ILE A 182 7.61 0.09 5.09
CA ILE A 182 7.93 -1.33 5.34
C ILE A 182 9.29 -1.70 4.72
N VAL A 183 9.50 -1.33 3.46
CA VAL A 183 10.75 -1.59 2.73
C VAL A 183 11.94 -0.90 3.43
N THR A 184 11.76 0.35 3.83
CA THR A 184 12.78 1.12 4.55
C THR A 184 13.14 0.49 5.89
N ASP A 185 12.16 0.02 6.65
CA ASP A 185 12.39 -0.57 7.97
C ASP A 185 13.10 -1.93 7.87
N HIS A 186 12.70 -2.81 6.96
CA HIS A 186 13.43 -4.05 6.71
C HIS A 186 14.88 -3.80 6.24
N TYR A 187 15.11 -2.75 5.44
CA TYR A 187 16.45 -2.38 5.02
C TYR A 187 17.31 -1.88 6.18
N LYS A 188 16.76 -1.09 7.09
CA LYS A 188 17.45 -0.66 8.31
C LYS A 188 17.82 -1.85 9.19
N GLU A 189 16.88 -2.79 9.41
CA GLU A 189 17.11 -4.01 10.19
C GLU A 189 18.25 -4.85 9.59
N MET A 190 18.26 -5.04 8.27
CA MET A 190 19.34 -5.75 7.60
C MET A 190 20.70 -5.06 7.78
N ARG A 191 20.73 -3.74 7.76
CA ARG A 191 21.98 -3.00 7.95
C ARG A 191 22.50 -3.09 9.38
N LEU A 192 21.62 -3.03 10.36
CA LEU A 192 22.01 -3.18 11.78
C LEU A 192 22.56 -4.58 12.04
N ALA A 193 21.96 -5.62 11.50
CA ALA A 193 22.45 -7.00 11.63
C ALA A 193 23.81 -7.28 10.95
N GLN A 194 24.38 -6.34 10.22
CA GLN A 194 25.74 -6.45 9.63
C GLN A 194 26.83 -5.81 10.50
N ILE A 195 26.45 -5.10 11.54
CA ILE A 195 27.39 -4.36 12.40
C ILE A 195 27.75 -5.16 13.65
N ASP A 196 26.90 -6.11 14.03
CA ASP A 196 27.10 -7.04 15.15
C ASP A 196 27.89 -8.30 14.71
#